data_f6d22ee947ac543642fd0018aa7f65e6
#
_entry.id   f6d22ee947ac543642fd0018aa7f65e6
#
_cell.length_a   1.000
_cell.length_b   1.000
_cell.length_c   1.000
_cell.angle_alpha   90.00
_cell.angle_beta   90.00
_cell.angle_gamma   90.00
#
_symmetry.space_group_name_H-M   'P 1'
#
loop_
_entity.id
_entity.type
_entity.pdbx_description
1 polymer ?
#
loop_
_entity_poly.entity_id
_entity_poly.type
_entity_poly.pdbx_seq_one_letter_code
_entity_poly.pdbx_strand_id
1 'polypeptide(L)'
;MTAGDEEAAAATALPVTIELLLASPRSRYVGRPADGPEPPPAASELHESVELRAGLGIVGDRYFAKPAHRGASVTLFAAESLEAVGRLLGLGRPLDASATRRNVVTRGLDVDALRGRTISIDSGDGPVLFRVNRPANPCAWMDQVLAPGAFRAMRGLGGMRCEPLTDGVLRLGTATVEVDPADPRDVHPA
;
A
#
# COMPACT_ATOMS: atom_id res chain seq x y z
N MET A 1 8.82 43.54 -21.11
CA MET A 1 9.28 42.51 -20.14
C MET A 1 8.03 41.99 -19.47
N THR A 2 7.48 40.94 -20.03
CA THR A 2 6.30 40.27 -19.49
C THR A 2 6.81 39.08 -18.69
N ALA A 3 6.57 39.13 -17.37
CA ALA A 3 6.76 38.00 -16.48
C ALA A 3 5.73 36.96 -16.88
N GLY A 4 6.20 35.80 -17.35
CA GLY A 4 5.34 34.63 -17.54
C GLY A 4 4.94 34.09 -16.19
N ASP A 5 3.64 34.15 -15.88
CA ASP A 5 3.04 33.40 -14.79
C ASP A 5 3.16 31.93 -15.14
N GLU A 6 4.13 31.26 -14.54
CA GLU A 6 4.25 29.81 -14.50
C GLU A 6 3.21 29.33 -13.49
N GLU A 7 1.99 29.09 -14.00
CA GLU A 7 0.91 28.51 -13.25
C GLU A 7 1.31 27.08 -12.86
N ALA A 8 1.86 26.96 -11.66
CA ALA A 8 2.15 25.65 -11.08
C ALA A 8 0.82 24.85 -11.03
N ALA A 9 0.74 23.79 -11.82
CA ALA A 9 -0.41 22.90 -11.81
C ALA A 9 -0.66 22.44 -10.37
N ALA A 10 -1.78 22.90 -9.78
CA ALA A 10 -2.15 22.56 -8.42
C ALA A 10 -2.31 21.05 -8.30
N ALA A 11 -1.59 20.43 -7.38
CA ALA A 11 -1.75 19.01 -7.08
C ALA A 11 -3.22 18.76 -6.71
N THR A 12 -3.84 17.79 -7.37
CA THR A 12 -5.24 17.45 -7.08
C THR A 12 -5.27 16.62 -5.80
N ALA A 13 -5.85 17.19 -4.76
CA ALA A 13 -6.07 16.51 -3.49
C ALA A 13 -7.26 15.54 -3.61
N LEU A 14 -7.01 14.25 -3.38
CA LEU A 14 -8.02 13.19 -3.46
C LEU A 14 -8.41 12.75 -2.05
N PRO A 15 -9.70 12.86 -1.67
CA PRO A 15 -10.16 12.31 -0.40
C PRO A 15 -10.19 10.78 -0.46
N VAL A 16 -9.60 10.14 0.54
CA VAL A 16 -9.52 8.69 0.67
C VAL A 16 -9.85 8.27 2.10
N THR A 17 -10.03 6.97 2.32
CA THR A 17 -10.13 6.39 3.66
C THR A 17 -9.05 5.35 3.84
N ILE A 18 -8.30 5.41 4.93
CA ILE A 18 -7.40 4.33 5.37
C ILE A 18 -8.25 3.35 6.19
N GLU A 19 -8.49 2.17 5.64
CA GLU A 19 -9.36 1.15 6.24
C GLU A 19 -8.60 0.14 7.12
N LEU A 20 -7.29 -0.04 6.84
CA LEU A 20 -6.47 -0.97 7.59
C LEU A 20 -5.01 -0.51 7.63
N LEU A 21 -4.41 -0.62 8.80
CA LEU A 21 -2.98 -0.45 9.03
C LEU A 21 -2.42 -1.73 9.67
N LEU A 22 -1.45 -2.35 8.99
CA LEU A 22 -0.82 -3.59 9.42
C LEU A 22 0.69 -3.41 9.55
N ALA A 23 1.22 -3.70 10.72
CA ALA A 23 2.65 -3.84 10.95
C ALA A 23 2.93 -5.11 11.78
N SER A 24 3.89 -5.91 11.36
CA SER A 24 4.20 -7.18 12.02
C SER A 24 5.69 -7.46 11.99
N PRO A 25 6.30 -7.82 13.12
CA PRO A 25 7.73 -8.11 13.20
C PRO A 25 8.13 -9.39 12.47
N ARG A 26 7.18 -10.22 12.06
CA ARG A 26 7.44 -11.50 11.38
C ARG A 26 6.46 -11.80 10.25
N SER A 27 6.87 -12.67 9.31
CA SER A 27 5.97 -13.25 8.35
C SER A 27 5.17 -14.39 8.99
N ARG A 28 3.89 -14.50 8.65
CA ARG A 28 3.08 -15.67 8.96
C ARG A 28 3.05 -16.69 7.80
N TYR A 29 3.57 -16.29 6.64
CA TYR A 29 3.59 -17.12 5.42
C TYR A 29 4.99 -17.70 5.25
N VAL A 30 5.25 -18.77 5.99
CA VAL A 30 6.53 -19.49 6.05
C VAL A 30 6.30 -20.93 5.60
N GLY A 31 7.23 -21.49 4.84
CA GLY A 31 7.11 -22.86 4.33
C GLY A 31 6.16 -22.96 3.13
N ARG A 32 5.37 -24.03 3.09
CA ARG A 32 4.44 -24.32 1.99
C ARG A 32 3.04 -23.82 2.32
N PRO A 33 2.30 -23.23 1.36
CA PRO A 33 0.92 -22.83 1.61
C PRO A 33 0.01 -23.94 2.15
N ALA A 34 0.23 -25.19 1.73
CA ALA A 34 -0.54 -26.35 2.18
C ALA A 34 -0.42 -26.61 3.69
N ASP A 35 0.66 -26.18 4.32
CA ASP A 35 0.87 -26.35 5.77
C ASP A 35 0.08 -25.33 6.61
N GLY A 36 -0.55 -24.34 5.94
CA GLY A 36 -1.27 -23.24 6.59
C GLY A 36 -0.33 -22.14 7.09
N PRO A 37 -0.88 -20.96 7.41
CA PRO A 37 -0.11 -19.85 7.96
C PRO A 37 0.28 -20.10 9.41
N GLU A 38 1.43 -19.59 9.80
CA GLU A 38 1.83 -19.49 11.21
C GLU A 38 0.75 -18.80 12.05
N PRO A 39 0.56 -19.20 13.32
CA PRO A 39 -0.40 -18.55 14.20
C PRO A 39 -0.09 -17.05 14.34
N PRO A 40 -1.11 -16.21 14.58
CA PRO A 40 -0.87 -14.79 14.82
C PRO A 40 0.02 -14.59 16.05
N PRO A 41 0.84 -13.53 16.10
CA PRO A 41 1.57 -13.17 17.30
C PRO A 41 0.59 -12.81 18.44
N ALA A 42 1.07 -12.87 19.68
CA ALA A 42 0.25 -12.49 20.83
C ALA A 42 -0.17 -11.01 20.81
N ALA A 43 0.71 -10.14 20.31
CA ALA A 43 0.36 -8.74 20.07
C ALA A 43 -0.40 -8.57 18.76
N SER A 44 -1.33 -7.63 18.72
CA SER A 44 -2.06 -7.29 17.50
C SER A 44 -1.10 -6.86 16.38
N GLU A 45 -1.38 -7.32 15.17
CA GLU A 45 -0.70 -6.86 13.96
C GLU A 45 -1.45 -5.71 13.27
N LEU A 46 -2.69 -5.43 13.71
CA LEU A 46 -3.52 -4.33 13.26
C LEU A 46 -3.43 -3.18 14.25
N HIS A 47 -3.29 -1.97 13.71
CA HIS A 47 -3.02 -0.77 14.48
C HIS A 47 -3.99 0.34 14.10
N GLU A 48 -4.32 1.22 15.04
CA GLU A 48 -5.06 2.46 14.77
C GLU A 48 -4.17 3.53 14.11
N SER A 49 -2.87 3.44 14.37
CA SER A 49 -1.86 4.29 13.74
C SER A 49 -0.54 3.56 13.58
N VAL A 50 0.25 3.96 12.60
CA VAL A 50 1.62 3.45 12.36
C VAL A 50 2.59 4.62 12.18
N GLU A 51 3.76 4.48 12.77
CA GLU A 51 4.87 5.42 12.60
C GLU A 51 5.73 4.99 11.41
N LEU A 52 6.10 5.95 10.56
CA LEU A 52 6.97 5.75 9.41
C LEU A 52 8.27 6.53 9.58
N ARG A 53 9.36 5.95 9.09
CA ARG A 53 10.67 6.58 9.01
C ARG A 53 11.16 6.59 7.57
N ALA A 54 11.66 7.74 7.14
CA ALA A 54 12.17 7.96 5.78
C ALA A 54 13.22 6.92 5.39
N GLY A 55 12.98 6.23 4.27
CA GLY A 55 13.87 5.18 3.76
C GLY A 55 13.94 3.90 4.59
N LEU A 56 13.25 3.82 5.75
CA LEU A 56 13.29 2.66 6.65
C LEU A 56 12.00 1.85 6.66
N GLY A 57 10.83 2.49 6.49
CA GLY A 57 9.53 1.82 6.49
C GLY A 57 8.72 2.06 7.75
N ILE A 58 7.80 1.14 8.08
CA ILE A 58 6.93 1.20 9.26
C ILE A 58 7.67 0.64 10.48
N VAL A 59 7.71 1.42 11.56
CA VAL A 59 8.31 0.99 12.84
C VAL A 59 7.58 -0.26 13.35
N GLY A 60 8.36 -1.29 13.72
CA GLY A 60 7.82 -2.57 14.19
C GLY A 60 7.44 -3.56 13.07
N ASP A 61 7.47 -3.16 11.79
CA ASP A 61 7.28 -4.11 10.69
C ASP A 61 8.57 -4.91 10.39
N ARG A 62 8.41 -6.12 9.87
CA ARG A 62 9.53 -7.03 9.51
C ARG A 62 10.45 -6.45 8.44
N TYR A 63 10.00 -5.51 7.65
CA TYR A 63 10.81 -4.85 6.62
C TYR A 63 11.46 -3.55 7.10
N PHE A 64 11.14 -3.11 8.33
CA PHE A 64 11.74 -1.92 8.92
C PHE A 64 13.26 -2.02 8.95
N ALA A 65 13.94 -0.98 8.47
CA ALA A 65 15.39 -0.86 8.43
C ALA A 65 16.12 -2.01 7.72
N LYS A 66 15.46 -2.69 6.75
CA LYS A 66 16.09 -3.73 5.93
C LYS A 66 16.61 -3.13 4.62
N PRO A 67 17.94 -2.98 4.43
CA PRO A 67 18.51 -2.33 3.23
C PRO A 67 18.01 -2.92 1.92
N ALA A 68 17.85 -4.25 1.84
CA ALA A 68 17.37 -4.96 0.65
C ALA A 68 15.89 -4.63 0.31
N HIS A 69 15.15 -4.04 1.24
CA HIS A 69 13.73 -3.70 1.08
C HIS A 69 13.44 -2.20 1.11
N ARG A 70 14.45 -1.34 1.10
CA ARG A 70 14.30 0.12 1.22
C ARG A 70 13.22 0.66 0.27
N GLY A 71 13.29 0.37 -1.02
CA GLY A 71 12.29 0.80 -2.01
C GLY A 71 10.99 -0.02 -2.01
N ALA A 72 10.76 -0.86 -0.99
CA ALA A 72 9.64 -1.81 -0.93
C ALA A 72 9.22 -2.12 0.52
N SER A 73 9.57 -1.24 1.44
CA SER A 73 9.37 -1.44 2.89
C SER A 73 7.92 -1.24 3.34
N VAL A 74 7.10 -0.56 2.52
CA VAL A 74 5.67 -0.34 2.75
C VAL A 74 4.88 -0.84 1.56
N THR A 75 3.69 -1.36 1.79
CA THR A 75 2.74 -1.74 0.73
C THR A 75 1.45 -0.96 0.87
N LEU A 76 1.04 -0.28 -0.22
CA LEU A 76 -0.28 0.32 -0.38
C LEU A 76 -1.17 -0.63 -1.17
N PHE A 77 -2.46 -0.71 -0.82
CA PHE A 77 -3.40 -1.62 -1.44
C PHE A 77 -4.81 -1.02 -1.47
N ALA A 78 -5.50 -1.10 -2.60
CA ALA A 78 -6.86 -0.63 -2.73
C ALA A 78 -7.87 -1.68 -2.22
N ALA A 79 -8.79 -1.29 -1.37
CA ALA A 79 -9.89 -2.14 -0.91
C ALA A 79 -10.76 -2.62 -2.08
N GLU A 80 -10.96 -1.76 -3.07
CA GLU A 80 -11.70 -2.04 -4.30
C GLU A 80 -11.06 -3.17 -5.13
N SER A 81 -9.72 -3.26 -5.11
CA SER A 81 -9.00 -4.36 -5.77
C SER A 81 -9.34 -5.71 -5.13
N LEU A 82 -9.42 -5.77 -3.79
CA LEU A 82 -9.81 -6.98 -3.09
C LEU A 82 -11.27 -7.35 -3.33
N GLU A 83 -12.16 -6.37 -3.37
CA GLU A 83 -13.57 -6.55 -3.73
C GLU A 83 -13.71 -7.07 -5.17
N ALA A 84 -12.93 -6.52 -6.12
CA ALA A 84 -12.89 -7.02 -7.50
C ALA A 84 -12.45 -8.49 -7.57
N VAL A 85 -11.46 -8.88 -6.77
CA VAL A 85 -11.05 -10.29 -6.64
C VAL A 85 -12.21 -11.15 -6.13
N GLY A 86 -12.93 -10.70 -5.09
CA GLY A 86 -14.11 -11.40 -4.58
C GLY A 86 -15.19 -11.60 -5.65
N ARG A 87 -15.47 -10.56 -6.45
CA ARG A 87 -16.41 -10.63 -7.58
C ARG A 87 -15.95 -11.60 -8.66
N LEU A 88 -14.67 -11.54 -9.06
CA LEU A 88 -14.09 -12.44 -10.07
C LEU A 88 -14.18 -13.92 -9.65
N LEU A 89 -14.11 -14.19 -8.36
CA LEU A 89 -14.22 -15.55 -7.81
C LEU A 89 -15.66 -15.97 -7.49
N GLY A 90 -16.64 -15.09 -7.71
CA GLY A 90 -18.06 -15.35 -7.42
C GLY A 90 -18.35 -15.56 -5.94
N LEU A 91 -17.58 -14.95 -5.04
CA LEU A 91 -17.73 -15.12 -3.60
C LEU A 91 -18.91 -14.27 -3.08
N GLY A 92 -19.82 -14.90 -2.35
CA GLY A 92 -20.93 -14.23 -1.66
C GLY A 92 -20.55 -13.56 -0.32
N ARG A 93 -19.26 -13.44 -0.02
CA ARG A 93 -18.73 -12.85 1.22
C ARG A 93 -17.55 -11.94 0.92
N PRO A 94 -17.28 -10.93 1.76
CA PRO A 94 -16.07 -10.14 1.67
C PRO A 94 -14.83 -11.00 1.96
N LEU A 95 -13.71 -10.61 1.34
CA LEU A 95 -12.39 -11.18 1.65
C LEU A 95 -11.73 -10.38 2.78
N ASP A 96 -10.94 -11.06 3.61
CA ASP A 96 -10.19 -10.42 4.69
C ASP A 96 -8.94 -9.71 4.13
N ALA A 97 -8.96 -8.37 4.18
CA ALA A 97 -7.84 -7.56 3.73
C ALA A 97 -6.56 -7.82 4.54
N SER A 98 -6.66 -8.12 5.83
CA SER A 98 -5.51 -8.40 6.69
C SER A 98 -4.75 -9.66 6.25
N ALA A 99 -5.45 -10.63 5.67
CA ALA A 99 -4.86 -11.85 5.12
C ALA A 99 -3.97 -11.57 3.88
N THR A 100 -4.13 -10.43 3.21
CA THR A 100 -3.22 -10.04 2.11
C THR A 100 -1.85 -9.64 2.61
N ARG A 101 -1.70 -9.31 3.90
CA ARG A 101 -0.48 -8.83 4.54
C ARG A 101 0.05 -7.52 3.92
N ARG A 102 -0.85 -6.69 3.38
CA ARG A 102 -0.54 -5.33 2.95
C ARG A 102 -0.56 -4.39 4.15
N ASN A 103 0.36 -3.42 4.16
CA ASN A 103 0.55 -2.56 5.33
C ASN A 103 -0.55 -1.51 5.45
N VAL A 104 -0.91 -0.86 4.34
CA VAL A 104 -1.91 0.22 4.29
C VAL A 104 -2.96 -0.14 3.26
N VAL A 105 -4.20 -0.31 3.68
CA VAL A 105 -5.34 -0.53 2.78
C VAL A 105 -6.14 0.76 2.72
N THR A 106 -6.32 1.27 1.52
CA THR A 106 -7.05 2.52 1.26
C THR A 106 -8.31 2.25 0.46
N ARG A 107 -9.30 3.12 0.62
CA ARG A 107 -10.49 3.21 -0.24
C ARG A 107 -10.52 4.56 -0.94
N GLY A 108 -10.96 4.56 -2.20
CA GLY A 108 -11.08 5.77 -3.02
C GLY A 108 -9.78 6.12 -3.77
N LEU A 109 -8.79 5.22 -3.80
CA LEU A 109 -7.51 5.43 -4.48
C LEU A 109 -7.18 4.27 -5.42
N ASP A 110 -6.98 4.57 -6.71
CA ASP A 110 -6.41 3.59 -7.65
C ASP A 110 -4.90 3.47 -7.42
N VAL A 111 -4.54 2.63 -6.46
CA VAL A 111 -3.14 2.44 -6.04
C VAL A 111 -2.27 1.88 -7.18
N ASP A 112 -2.83 1.02 -8.03
CA ASP A 112 -2.06 0.36 -9.09
C ASP A 112 -1.71 1.34 -10.23
N ALA A 113 -2.49 2.40 -10.44
CA ALA A 113 -2.20 3.48 -11.40
C ALA A 113 -1.06 4.42 -10.94
N LEU A 114 -0.67 4.38 -9.66
CA LEU A 114 0.35 5.28 -9.11
C LEU A 114 1.79 4.82 -9.33
N ARG A 115 2.02 3.77 -10.08
CA ARG A 115 3.36 3.24 -10.31
C ARG A 115 4.31 4.30 -10.84
N GLY A 116 5.45 4.46 -10.16
CA GLY A 116 6.49 5.42 -10.53
C GLY A 116 6.26 6.84 -9.98
N ARG A 117 5.09 7.11 -9.39
CA ARG A 117 4.75 8.44 -8.87
C ARG A 117 5.31 8.66 -7.47
N THR A 118 5.44 9.93 -7.12
CA THR A 118 5.55 10.38 -5.73
C THR A 118 4.18 10.86 -5.29
N ILE A 119 3.77 10.45 -4.10
CA ILE A 119 2.50 10.86 -3.50
C ILE A 119 2.72 11.32 -2.08
N SER A 120 1.83 12.16 -1.57
CA SER A 120 1.68 12.40 -0.14
C SER A 120 0.39 11.78 0.37
N ILE A 121 0.39 11.29 1.61
CA ILE A 121 -0.80 10.85 2.34
C ILE A 121 -0.83 11.60 3.66
N ASP A 122 -1.88 12.39 3.89
CA ASP A 122 -2.12 13.09 5.14
C ASP A 122 -3.38 12.54 5.81
N SER A 123 -3.22 11.97 7.00
CA SER A 123 -4.30 11.44 7.82
C SER A 123 -4.57 12.29 9.08
N GLY A 124 -4.10 13.55 9.09
CA GLY A 124 -4.33 14.53 10.15
C GLY A 124 -3.10 14.89 10.99
N ASP A 125 -1.98 14.16 10.85
CA ASP A 125 -0.71 14.47 11.56
C ASP A 125 0.35 15.07 10.60
N GLY A 126 -0.07 15.56 9.44
CA GLY A 126 0.77 16.07 8.38
C GLY A 126 1.11 14.99 7.31
N PRO A 127 1.56 15.45 6.13
CA PRO A 127 1.76 14.58 4.99
C PRO A 127 2.98 13.68 5.15
N VAL A 128 2.80 12.39 4.85
CA VAL A 128 3.89 11.43 4.65
C VAL A 128 4.07 11.22 3.15
N LEU A 129 5.27 11.48 2.64
CA LEU A 129 5.61 11.30 1.24
C LEU A 129 6.04 9.85 0.98
N PHE A 130 5.58 9.33 -0.15
CA PHE A 130 5.93 8.00 -0.63
C PHE A 130 6.39 8.03 -2.08
N ARG A 131 7.43 7.26 -2.38
CA ARG A 131 7.76 6.83 -3.73
C ARG A 131 7.05 5.51 -4.01
N VAL A 132 6.17 5.48 -5.01
CA VAL A 132 5.46 4.28 -5.43
C VAL A 132 6.28 3.54 -6.48
N ASN A 133 6.96 2.46 -6.09
CA ASN A 133 8.03 1.88 -6.91
C ASN A 133 7.57 0.75 -7.84
N ARG A 134 6.97 -0.31 -7.30
CA ARG A 134 6.68 -1.53 -8.08
C ARG A 134 5.49 -2.30 -7.54
N PRO A 135 4.83 -3.13 -8.38
CA PRO A 135 3.72 -3.98 -7.95
C PRO A 135 4.10 -4.90 -6.78
N ALA A 136 3.18 -5.02 -5.84
CA ALA A 136 3.25 -5.99 -4.76
C ALA A 136 2.56 -7.30 -5.22
N ASN A 137 3.24 -8.07 -6.08
CA ASN A 137 2.69 -9.27 -6.68
C ASN A 137 2.12 -10.23 -5.63
N PRO A 138 0.97 -10.87 -5.91
CA PRO A 138 0.44 -11.94 -5.07
C PRO A 138 1.38 -13.16 -5.10
N CYS A 139 1.18 -14.06 -4.16
CA CYS A 139 1.87 -15.36 -4.13
C CYS A 139 0.86 -16.48 -3.85
N ALA A 140 1.28 -17.72 -3.95
CA ALA A 140 0.42 -18.89 -3.78
C ALA A 140 -0.30 -18.96 -2.42
N TRP A 141 0.19 -18.26 -1.41
CA TRP A 141 -0.49 -18.12 -0.13
C TRP A 141 -1.89 -17.50 -0.24
N MET A 142 -2.13 -16.68 -1.28
CA MET A 142 -3.44 -16.04 -1.47
C MET A 142 -4.56 -17.08 -1.70
N ASP A 143 -4.25 -18.18 -2.37
CA ASP A 143 -5.21 -19.28 -2.56
C ASP A 143 -5.59 -19.94 -1.23
N GLN A 144 -4.66 -20.01 -0.29
CA GLN A 144 -4.86 -20.63 1.01
C GLN A 144 -5.60 -19.72 1.99
N VAL A 145 -5.27 -18.42 1.99
CA VAL A 145 -5.72 -17.51 3.06
C VAL A 145 -6.93 -16.66 2.68
N LEU A 146 -7.22 -16.50 1.39
CA LEU A 146 -8.38 -15.77 0.89
C LEU A 146 -9.44 -16.71 0.33
N ALA A 147 -9.13 -17.35 -0.79
CA ALA A 147 -9.98 -18.34 -1.45
C ALA A 147 -9.22 -19.03 -2.59
N PRO A 148 -9.57 -20.26 -2.99
CA PRO A 148 -9.03 -20.91 -4.16
C PRO A 148 -9.16 -20.02 -5.41
N GLY A 149 -8.07 -19.84 -6.16
CA GLY A 149 -8.02 -18.97 -7.34
C GLY A 149 -7.62 -17.53 -7.05
N ALA A 150 -7.53 -17.10 -5.79
CA ALA A 150 -7.19 -15.73 -5.41
C ALA A 150 -5.79 -15.30 -5.88
N PHE A 151 -4.82 -16.21 -5.87
CA PHE A 151 -3.48 -15.94 -6.41
C PHE A 151 -3.53 -15.47 -7.87
N ARG A 152 -4.32 -16.14 -8.69
CA ARG A 152 -4.48 -15.79 -10.10
C ARG A 152 -5.32 -14.52 -10.28
N ALA A 153 -6.41 -14.39 -9.54
CA ALA A 153 -7.33 -13.27 -9.62
C ALA A 153 -6.70 -11.93 -9.17
N MET A 154 -5.74 -11.98 -8.25
CA MET A 154 -5.01 -10.80 -7.76
C MET A 154 -3.89 -10.32 -8.69
N ARG A 155 -3.62 -10.97 -9.82
CA ARG A 155 -2.59 -10.49 -10.75
C ARG A 155 -2.98 -9.14 -11.35
N GLY A 156 -2.10 -8.14 -11.20
CA GLY A 156 -2.37 -6.76 -11.58
C GLY A 156 -3.23 -5.97 -10.57
N LEU A 157 -3.72 -6.62 -9.52
CA LEU A 157 -4.55 -6.05 -8.46
C LEU A 157 -3.90 -6.23 -7.07
N GLY A 158 -2.60 -6.38 -7.01
CA GLY A 158 -1.88 -6.70 -5.76
C GLY A 158 -1.47 -5.49 -4.92
N GLY A 159 -1.72 -4.28 -5.42
CA GLY A 159 -1.23 -3.03 -4.84
C GLY A 159 0.25 -2.78 -5.13
N MET A 160 0.82 -1.79 -4.49
CA MET A 160 2.14 -1.25 -4.79
C MET A 160 3.08 -1.33 -3.58
N ARG A 161 4.35 -1.57 -3.87
CA ARG A 161 5.46 -1.45 -2.91
C ARG A 161 6.03 -0.06 -2.97
N CYS A 162 6.17 0.57 -1.81
CA CYS A 162 6.55 1.97 -1.66
C CYS A 162 7.74 2.12 -0.72
N GLU A 163 8.39 3.27 -0.84
CA GLU A 163 9.39 3.78 0.08
C GLU A 163 8.84 5.05 0.73
N PRO A 164 8.78 5.16 2.06
CA PRO A 164 8.49 6.44 2.71
C PRO A 164 9.69 7.37 2.51
N LEU A 165 9.44 8.59 2.06
CA LEU A 165 10.47 9.61 1.82
C LEU A 165 10.61 10.58 2.98
N THR A 166 9.59 10.66 3.84
CA THR A 166 9.56 11.48 5.06
C THR A 166 9.20 10.63 6.27
N ASP A 167 9.57 11.10 7.44
CA ASP A 167 9.04 10.61 8.71
C ASP A 167 7.61 11.09 8.88
N GLY A 168 6.79 10.36 9.63
CA GLY A 168 5.44 10.76 9.99
C GLY A 168 4.59 9.62 10.54
N VAL A 169 3.30 9.90 10.67
CA VAL A 169 2.31 8.95 11.21
C VAL A 169 1.15 8.84 10.24
N LEU A 170 0.67 7.62 10.00
CA LEU A 170 -0.62 7.39 9.35
C LEU A 170 -1.61 6.83 10.38
N ARG A 171 -2.87 7.29 10.30
CA ARG A 171 -4.00 6.85 11.13
C ARG A 171 -5.11 6.24 10.30
N LEU A 172 -5.88 5.35 10.90
CA LEU A 172 -7.15 4.89 10.32
C LEU A 172 -8.12 6.06 10.15
N GLY A 173 -8.96 5.97 9.13
CA GLY A 173 -10.02 6.93 8.85
C GLY A 173 -9.72 7.82 7.64
N THR A 174 -10.30 9.01 7.64
CA THR A 174 -10.20 9.95 6.52
C THR A 174 -8.77 10.43 6.33
N ALA A 175 -8.35 10.47 5.06
CA ALA A 175 -7.04 10.99 4.67
C ALA A 175 -7.16 11.73 3.33
N THR A 176 -6.14 12.50 3.00
CA THR A 176 -6.00 13.17 1.71
C THR A 176 -4.76 12.66 1.01
N VAL A 177 -4.88 12.33 -0.26
CA VAL A 177 -3.75 11.96 -1.12
C VAL A 177 -3.53 13.03 -2.16
N GLU A 178 -2.29 13.47 -2.30
CA GLU A 178 -1.86 14.31 -3.40
C GLU A 178 -0.83 13.56 -4.24
N VAL A 179 -0.94 13.66 -5.56
CA VAL A 179 0.02 13.08 -6.49
C VAL A 179 0.90 14.20 -7.02
N ASP A 180 2.21 14.06 -6.86
CA ASP A 180 3.17 15.06 -7.35
C ASP A 180 3.09 15.15 -8.88
N PRO A 181 2.71 16.31 -9.45
CA PRO A 181 2.66 16.52 -10.89
C PRO A 181 4.05 16.60 -11.52
N ALA A 182 5.08 16.90 -10.72
CA ALA A 182 6.42 17.17 -11.18
C ALA A 182 7.36 15.95 -11.21
N ASP A 183 6.86 14.70 -11.15
CA ASP A 183 7.75 13.55 -11.28
C ASP A 183 8.25 13.46 -12.74
N PRO A 184 9.54 13.79 -12.99
CA PRO A 184 10.06 14.00 -14.35
C PRO A 184 10.13 12.71 -15.19
N ARG A 185 9.64 11.59 -14.71
CA ARG A 185 9.60 10.31 -15.44
C ARG A 185 8.36 10.14 -16.33
N ASP A 186 7.44 11.10 -16.34
CA ASP A 186 6.31 11.13 -17.27
C ASP A 186 6.68 11.66 -18.67
N VAL A 187 7.92 12.09 -18.89
CA VAL A 187 8.42 12.45 -20.21
C VAL A 187 9.01 11.20 -20.88
N HIS A 188 8.15 10.29 -21.35
CA HIS A 188 8.55 9.38 -22.40
C HIS A 188 8.46 10.15 -23.73
N PRO A 189 9.58 10.35 -24.46
CA PRO A 189 9.49 10.76 -25.84
C PRO A 189 8.82 9.64 -26.63
N ALA A 190 7.88 10.03 -27.48
CA ALA A 190 7.21 9.21 -28.46
C ALA A 190 8.19 8.53 -29.42
#